data_fc983a3d794ce8cdfcc5d607abf136ea
#
_entry.id   fc983a3d794ce8cdfcc5d607abf136ea
#
_cell.length_a   1.000
_cell.length_b   1.000
_cell.length_c   1.000
_cell.angle_alpha   90.00
_cell.angle_beta   90.00
_cell.angle_gamma   90.00
#
_symmetry.space_group_name_H-M   'P 1'
#
loop_
_entity.id
_entity.type
_entity.pdbx_description
1 polymer ?
#
loop_
_entity_poly.entity_id
_entity_poly.type
_entity_poly.pdbx_seq_one_letter_code
_entity_poly.pdbx_strand_id
1 'polypeptide(L)'
;MADKPCSSCSSPKSIKEKTKAKYNDQWKDQGEKAAMERRKALSMVTDPLISLVHPLKDKVVVDLGIGTGCLAFRVLELSPPKLLVGIDFSSAGLCVARGISKHSRFREFSCDMVQADLERLPLAGKSVDVVLSQATMNLLPDKCAALREIARVVKPGAKIAISDAFRTSNPMEDESWEQCIAGTITVGEFSQLCLSAGLFIAGQVDLTQQVRMLVSNGKWDWPEFLQHNMDYRAFLLVRS
;
A
#
# COMPACT_ATOMS: atom_id res chain seq x y z
N MET A 1 -24.60 -7.61 -29.33
CA MET A 1 -25.17 -6.41 -28.73
C MET A 1 -24.03 -5.83 -27.89
N ALA A 2 -23.52 -4.67 -28.27
CA ALA A 2 -22.44 -4.04 -27.54
C ALA A 2 -23.02 -3.40 -26.27
N ASP A 3 -22.52 -3.82 -25.10
CA ASP A 3 -22.89 -3.24 -23.81
C ASP A 3 -22.56 -1.75 -23.83
N LYS A 4 -23.57 -0.92 -23.64
CA LYS A 4 -23.38 0.51 -23.40
C LYS A 4 -22.65 0.67 -22.06
N PRO A 5 -21.55 1.45 -22.00
CA PRO A 5 -20.92 1.73 -20.72
C PRO A 5 -21.91 2.46 -19.81
N CYS A 6 -22.03 1.99 -18.58
CA CYS A 6 -22.81 2.65 -17.53
C CYS A 6 -22.33 4.11 -17.39
N SER A 7 -23.23 5.07 -17.47
CA SER A 7 -22.92 6.51 -17.43
C SER A 7 -22.39 7.00 -16.08
N SER A 8 -22.31 6.15 -15.06
CA SER A 8 -21.75 6.43 -13.72
C SER A 8 -20.33 5.91 -13.51
N CYS A 9 -19.76 5.12 -14.43
CA CYS A 9 -18.40 4.62 -14.30
C CYS A 9 -17.38 5.72 -14.60
N SER A 10 -16.73 6.24 -13.58
CA SER A 10 -15.58 7.14 -13.71
C SER A 10 -14.46 6.45 -14.50
N SER A 11 -13.85 7.14 -15.47
CA SER A 11 -12.70 6.60 -16.20
C SER A 11 -11.53 6.35 -15.24
N PRO A 12 -10.61 5.38 -15.51
CA PRO A 12 -9.43 5.15 -14.69
C PRO A 12 -8.61 6.41 -14.41
N LYS A 13 -8.51 7.32 -15.38
CA LYS A 13 -7.85 8.61 -15.22
C LYS A 13 -8.57 9.51 -14.21
N SER A 14 -9.90 9.59 -14.29
CA SER A 14 -10.72 10.37 -13.34
C SER A 14 -10.61 9.81 -11.92
N ILE A 15 -10.57 8.48 -11.75
CA ILE A 15 -10.36 7.84 -10.45
C ILE A 15 -9.02 8.24 -9.86
N LYS A 16 -7.93 8.15 -10.62
CA LYS A 16 -6.58 8.54 -10.17
C LYS A 16 -6.52 10.02 -9.76
N GLU A 17 -7.11 10.91 -10.56
CA GLU A 17 -7.13 12.35 -10.26
C GLU A 17 -7.89 12.66 -8.96
N LYS A 18 -9.06 12.06 -8.76
CA LYS A 18 -9.87 12.22 -7.54
C LYS A 18 -9.13 11.65 -6.32
N THR A 19 -8.58 10.45 -6.42
CA THR A 19 -7.81 9.82 -5.35
C THR A 19 -6.60 10.67 -4.98
N LYS A 20 -5.84 11.17 -5.96
CA LYS A 20 -4.71 12.05 -5.73
C LYS A 20 -5.14 13.36 -5.04
N ALA A 21 -6.23 13.98 -5.47
CA ALA A 21 -6.75 15.21 -4.88
C ALA A 21 -7.13 14.96 -3.40
N LYS A 22 -7.88 13.90 -3.10
CA LYS A 22 -8.26 13.53 -1.74
C LYS A 22 -7.04 13.35 -0.83
N TYR A 23 -6.07 12.55 -1.25
CA TYR A 23 -4.90 12.28 -0.41
C TYR A 23 -3.96 13.48 -0.29
N ASN A 24 -3.87 14.34 -1.30
CA ASN A 24 -3.17 15.61 -1.14
C ASN A 24 -3.87 16.53 -0.13
N ASP A 25 -5.20 16.59 -0.16
CA ASP A 25 -5.97 17.37 0.80
C ASP A 25 -5.85 16.79 2.22
N GLN A 26 -5.99 15.47 2.35
CA GLN A 26 -5.85 14.77 3.64
C GLN A 26 -4.47 14.97 4.29
N TRP A 27 -3.40 15.00 3.49
CA TRP A 27 -2.04 15.06 4.02
C TRP A 27 -1.45 16.47 4.13
N LYS A 28 -2.01 17.49 3.43
CA LYS A 28 -1.45 18.86 3.42
C LYS A 28 -1.38 19.48 4.81
N ASP A 29 -2.36 19.19 5.66
CA ASP A 29 -2.47 19.73 7.02
C ASP A 29 -1.96 18.74 8.08
N GLN A 30 -1.52 17.55 7.68
CA GLN A 30 -0.98 16.55 8.59
C GLN A 30 0.49 16.84 8.88
N GLY A 31 0.77 17.32 10.11
CA GLY A 31 2.13 17.53 10.56
C GLY A 31 2.89 16.23 10.83
N GLU A 32 4.22 16.30 10.80
CA GLU A 32 5.12 15.17 11.08
C GLU A 32 4.82 14.46 12.41
N LYS A 33 4.45 15.23 13.45
CA LYS A 33 4.08 14.68 14.77
C LYS A 33 2.90 13.73 14.68
N ALA A 34 1.82 14.15 14.01
CA ALA A 34 0.62 13.32 13.83
C ALA A 34 0.94 12.05 13.01
N ALA A 35 1.76 12.16 11.97
CA ALA A 35 2.23 11.02 11.19
C ALA A 35 3.04 10.02 12.03
N MET A 36 3.90 10.52 12.93
CA MET A 36 4.68 9.69 13.85
C MET A 36 3.81 8.98 14.89
N GLU A 37 2.78 9.66 15.42
CA GLU A 37 1.81 9.06 16.35
C GLU A 37 0.98 7.98 15.65
N ARG A 38 0.49 8.25 14.43
CA ARG A 38 -0.23 7.28 13.59
C ARG A 38 0.61 6.03 13.33
N ARG A 39 1.89 6.16 13.00
CA ARG A 39 2.80 5.04 12.81
C ARG A 39 2.85 4.12 14.02
N LYS A 40 2.95 4.67 15.23
CA LYS A 40 2.95 3.90 16.48
C LYS A 40 1.62 3.16 16.66
N ALA A 41 0.50 3.82 16.37
CA ALA A 41 -0.81 3.21 16.48
C ALA A 41 -0.97 2.04 15.50
N LEU A 42 -0.49 2.18 14.25
CA LEU A 42 -0.62 1.17 13.21
C LEU A 42 0.37 -0.01 13.34
N SER A 43 1.28 -0.02 14.32
CA SER A 43 2.27 -1.09 14.49
C SER A 43 1.66 -2.49 14.56
N MET A 44 0.44 -2.63 15.11
CA MET A 44 -0.29 -3.91 15.20
C MET A 44 -0.53 -4.58 13.83
N VAL A 45 -0.61 -3.81 12.76
CA VAL A 45 -0.81 -4.32 11.39
C VAL A 45 0.46 -4.20 10.55
N THR A 46 1.33 -3.25 10.88
CA THR A 46 2.58 -2.99 10.14
C THR A 46 3.67 -4.01 10.51
N ASP A 47 3.83 -4.33 11.78
CA ASP A 47 4.88 -5.26 12.24
C ASP A 47 4.70 -6.68 11.68
N PRO A 48 3.48 -7.27 11.67
CA PRO A 48 3.25 -8.55 11.00
C PRO A 48 3.57 -8.51 9.50
N LEU A 49 3.22 -7.41 8.79
CA LEU A 49 3.55 -7.25 7.38
C LEU A 49 5.06 -7.25 7.14
N ILE A 50 5.82 -6.48 7.94
CA ILE A 50 7.29 -6.42 7.84
C ILE A 50 7.89 -7.81 8.15
N SER A 51 7.35 -8.55 9.10
CA SER A 51 7.84 -9.87 9.50
C SER A 51 7.82 -10.89 8.36
N LEU A 52 6.89 -10.77 7.41
CA LEU A 52 6.80 -11.68 6.24
C LEU A 52 8.05 -11.61 5.34
N VAL A 53 8.76 -10.50 5.33
CA VAL A 53 9.88 -10.25 4.39
C VAL A 53 11.26 -10.22 5.06
N HIS A 54 11.34 -10.34 6.38
CA HIS A 54 12.63 -10.34 7.08
C HIS A 54 13.62 -11.40 6.59
N PRO A 55 14.95 -11.16 6.71
CA PRO A 55 15.64 -9.93 7.12
C PRO A 55 15.75 -8.91 5.97
N LEU A 56 15.82 -7.60 6.31
CA LEU A 56 15.91 -6.51 5.34
C LEU A 56 17.33 -5.91 5.21
N LYS A 57 18.24 -6.29 6.09
CA LYS A 57 19.63 -5.84 6.04
C LYS A 57 20.22 -6.09 4.64
N ASP A 58 20.99 -5.12 4.15
CA ASP A 58 21.66 -5.14 2.84
C ASP A 58 20.69 -5.20 1.61
N LYS A 59 19.39 -5.00 1.80
CA LYS A 59 18.36 -5.04 0.77
C LYS A 59 18.03 -3.65 0.22
N VAL A 60 17.63 -3.61 -1.05
CA VAL A 60 16.88 -2.49 -1.65
C VAL A 60 15.40 -2.76 -1.44
N VAL A 61 14.77 -1.96 -0.61
CA VAL A 61 13.36 -2.08 -0.22
C VAL A 61 12.55 -0.95 -0.85
N VAL A 62 11.40 -1.27 -1.42
CA VAL A 62 10.47 -0.28 -1.98
C VAL A 62 9.16 -0.34 -1.21
N ASP A 63 8.69 0.81 -0.72
CA ASP A 63 7.37 1.00 -0.10
C ASP A 63 6.43 1.67 -1.13
N LEU A 64 5.45 0.93 -1.61
CA LEU A 64 4.47 1.38 -2.61
C LEU A 64 3.23 1.97 -1.93
N GLY A 65 2.96 3.25 -2.19
CA GLY A 65 1.95 4.01 -1.48
C GLY A 65 2.44 4.46 -0.12
N ILE A 66 3.68 4.97 -0.04
CA ILE A 66 4.32 5.38 1.22
C ILE A 66 3.49 6.37 2.04
N GLY A 67 2.68 7.22 1.40
CA GLY A 67 1.91 8.28 2.06
C GLY A 67 2.81 9.16 2.92
N THR A 68 2.51 9.26 4.20
CA THR A 68 3.32 9.99 5.19
C THR A 68 4.44 9.14 5.82
N GLY A 69 4.66 7.91 5.35
CA GLY A 69 5.78 7.05 5.75
C GLY A 69 5.53 6.13 6.93
N CYS A 70 4.29 5.81 7.28
CA CYS A 70 3.99 4.94 8.43
C CYS A 70 4.74 3.60 8.36
N LEU A 71 4.65 2.90 7.23
CA LEU A 71 5.33 1.61 7.01
C LEU A 71 6.85 1.81 6.85
N ALA A 72 7.27 2.74 5.98
CA ALA A 72 8.68 3.02 5.70
C ALA A 72 9.51 3.30 6.96
N PHE A 73 9.07 4.25 7.81
CA PHE A 73 9.80 4.59 9.03
C PHE A 73 9.73 3.49 10.10
N ARG A 74 8.70 2.63 10.06
CA ARG A 74 8.66 1.44 10.90
C ARG A 74 9.68 0.40 10.45
N VAL A 75 9.88 0.24 9.15
CA VAL A 75 10.96 -0.58 8.56
C VAL A 75 12.33 -0.08 9.04
N LEU A 76 12.58 1.22 8.95
CA LEU A 76 13.86 1.80 9.42
C LEU A 76 14.12 1.59 10.91
N GLU A 77 13.07 1.52 11.73
CA GLU A 77 13.20 1.25 13.17
C GLU A 77 13.50 -0.21 13.50
N LEU A 78 12.85 -1.14 12.79
CA LEU A 78 12.91 -2.57 13.13
C LEU A 78 14.05 -3.31 12.42
N SER A 79 14.30 -2.97 11.17
CA SER A 79 15.24 -3.69 10.31
C SER A 79 15.69 -2.80 9.15
N PRO A 80 16.58 -1.81 9.41
CA PRO A 80 16.99 -0.87 8.40
C PRO A 80 17.63 -1.58 7.19
N PRO A 81 17.12 -1.32 5.97
CA PRO A 81 17.68 -1.86 4.73
C PRO A 81 18.92 -1.05 4.28
N LYS A 82 19.58 -1.52 3.23
CA LYS A 82 20.65 -0.76 2.54
C LYS A 82 20.09 0.53 1.93
N LEU A 83 18.92 0.46 1.31
CA LEU A 83 18.22 1.58 0.71
C LEU A 83 16.71 1.34 0.83
N LEU A 84 15.96 2.35 1.27
CA LEU A 84 14.52 2.37 1.23
C LEU A 84 14.07 3.40 0.20
N VAL A 85 13.18 3.02 -0.71
CA VAL A 85 12.57 3.94 -1.69
C VAL A 85 11.07 3.96 -1.46
N GLY A 86 10.52 5.11 -1.06
CA GLY A 86 9.10 5.31 -0.94
C GLY A 86 8.51 5.90 -2.22
N ILE A 87 7.46 5.30 -2.74
CA ILE A 87 6.79 5.77 -3.96
C ILE A 87 5.33 6.10 -3.64
N ASP A 88 4.89 7.29 -4.04
CA ASP A 88 3.51 7.72 -3.93
C ASP A 88 3.17 8.72 -5.03
N PHE A 89 1.89 8.85 -5.37
CA PHE A 89 1.44 9.88 -6.30
C PHE A 89 1.04 11.19 -5.59
N SER A 90 0.82 11.16 -4.26
CA SER A 90 0.53 12.32 -3.42
C SER A 90 1.80 13.09 -3.08
N SER A 91 1.94 14.29 -3.62
CA SER A 91 3.05 15.19 -3.27
C SER A 91 2.99 15.65 -1.82
N ALA A 92 1.80 15.81 -1.25
CA ALA A 92 1.61 16.22 0.14
C ALA A 92 2.10 15.12 1.11
N GLY A 93 1.73 13.87 0.88
CA GLY A 93 2.23 12.73 1.67
C GLY A 93 3.75 12.64 1.62
N LEU A 94 4.33 12.72 0.41
CA LEU A 94 5.79 12.71 0.24
C LEU A 94 6.49 13.90 0.91
N CYS A 95 5.85 15.07 0.98
CA CYS A 95 6.39 16.23 1.69
C CYS A 95 6.54 15.94 3.18
N VAL A 96 5.51 15.40 3.82
CA VAL A 96 5.55 14.98 5.24
C VAL A 96 6.61 13.89 5.45
N ALA A 97 6.63 12.87 4.61
CA ALA A 97 7.63 11.79 4.72
C ALA A 97 9.07 12.32 4.59
N ARG A 98 9.34 13.25 3.65
CA ARG A 98 10.66 13.90 3.53
C ARG A 98 11.02 14.73 4.76
N GLY A 99 10.06 15.38 5.40
CA GLY A 99 10.28 16.07 6.68
C GLY A 99 10.74 15.08 7.76
N ILE A 100 10.00 13.98 7.95
CA ILE A 100 10.31 12.95 8.93
C ILE A 100 11.69 12.32 8.68
N SER A 101 12.07 12.06 7.42
CA SER A 101 13.37 11.46 7.08
C SER A 101 14.58 12.30 7.53
N LYS A 102 14.40 13.61 7.72
CA LYS A 102 15.45 14.51 8.20
C LYS A 102 15.60 14.54 9.72
N HIS A 103 14.68 13.93 10.47
CA HIS A 103 14.81 13.86 11.92
C HIS A 103 16.08 13.08 12.32
N SER A 104 16.70 13.46 13.46
CA SER A 104 17.92 12.84 13.97
C SER A 104 17.85 11.32 14.06
N ARG A 105 16.64 10.78 14.25
CA ARG A 105 16.37 9.34 14.33
C ARG A 105 16.52 8.61 12.99
N PHE A 106 16.27 9.30 11.85
CA PHE A 106 16.19 8.66 10.53
C PHE A 106 17.20 9.18 9.51
N ARG A 107 17.79 10.35 9.74
CA ARG A 107 18.69 11.02 8.79
C ARG A 107 19.93 10.21 8.38
N GLU A 108 20.31 9.22 9.18
CA GLU A 108 21.47 8.35 8.91
C GLU A 108 21.12 7.19 7.95
N PHE A 109 19.83 6.96 7.70
CA PHE A 109 19.40 5.89 6.80
C PHE A 109 19.24 6.41 5.36
N SER A 110 19.66 5.58 4.40
CA SER A 110 19.39 5.86 2.99
C SER A 110 17.92 5.67 2.68
N CYS A 111 17.21 6.78 2.48
CA CYS A 111 15.78 6.80 2.25
C CYS A 111 15.40 7.85 1.20
N ASP A 112 14.92 7.41 0.05
CA ASP A 112 14.49 8.26 -1.06
C ASP A 112 12.98 8.26 -1.22
N MET A 113 12.41 9.39 -1.65
CA MET A 113 10.97 9.56 -1.91
C MET A 113 10.76 10.00 -3.36
N VAL A 114 9.97 9.22 -4.09
CA VAL A 114 9.71 9.42 -5.52
C VAL A 114 8.21 9.62 -5.75
N GLN A 115 7.84 10.69 -6.46
CA GLN A 115 6.45 10.86 -6.88
C GLN A 115 6.24 10.14 -8.21
N ALA A 116 5.39 9.09 -8.19
CA ALA A 116 5.07 8.32 -9.39
C ALA A 116 3.73 7.59 -9.28
N ASP A 117 3.24 7.11 -10.43
CA ASP A 117 2.10 6.22 -10.55
C ASP A 117 2.57 4.77 -10.34
N LEU A 118 1.90 4.04 -9.45
CA LEU A 118 2.24 2.65 -9.13
C LEU A 118 1.93 1.68 -10.28
N GLU A 119 1.07 2.07 -11.20
CA GLU A 119 0.80 1.30 -12.42
C GLU A 119 1.91 1.46 -13.48
N ARG A 120 2.90 2.35 -13.22
CA ARG A 120 4.07 2.59 -14.07
C ARG A 120 5.27 3.05 -13.22
N LEU A 121 5.96 2.10 -12.60
CA LEU A 121 7.05 2.39 -11.68
C LEU A 121 8.31 2.93 -12.39
N PRO A 122 8.91 4.05 -11.91
CA PRO A 122 10.13 4.62 -12.45
C PRO A 122 11.38 3.89 -11.95
N LEU A 123 11.34 2.57 -11.94
CA LEU A 123 12.41 1.70 -11.46
C LEU A 123 12.88 0.76 -12.58
N ALA A 124 14.16 0.46 -12.58
CA ALA A 124 14.72 -0.53 -13.48
C ALA A 124 14.19 -1.93 -13.18
N GLY A 125 14.05 -2.77 -14.21
CA GLY A 125 13.68 -4.17 -14.01
C GLY A 125 14.71 -4.93 -13.19
N LYS A 126 14.26 -5.83 -12.32
CA LYS A 126 15.12 -6.69 -11.48
C LYS A 126 16.12 -5.91 -10.61
N SER A 127 15.70 -4.74 -10.09
CA SER A 127 16.53 -3.89 -9.23
C SER A 127 16.17 -3.95 -7.75
N VAL A 128 15.00 -4.45 -7.40
CA VAL A 128 14.41 -4.42 -6.05
C VAL A 128 14.51 -5.79 -5.39
N ASP A 129 14.95 -5.83 -4.13
CA ASP A 129 15.03 -7.06 -3.33
C ASP A 129 13.73 -7.34 -2.57
N VAL A 130 13.04 -6.30 -2.12
CA VAL A 130 11.80 -6.41 -1.34
C VAL A 130 10.84 -5.30 -1.74
N VAL A 131 9.57 -5.65 -1.94
CA VAL A 131 8.47 -4.69 -2.08
C VAL A 131 7.55 -4.82 -0.88
N LEU A 132 7.13 -3.67 -0.35
CA LEU A 132 6.13 -3.53 0.69
C LEU A 132 4.99 -2.65 0.17
N SER A 133 3.76 -2.93 0.57
CA SER A 133 2.60 -2.07 0.32
C SER A 133 1.54 -2.28 1.39
N GLN A 134 1.02 -1.21 1.96
CA GLN A 134 -0.01 -1.27 3.01
C GLN A 134 -1.16 -0.31 2.70
N ALA A 135 -2.39 -0.84 2.60
CA ALA A 135 -3.62 -0.08 2.35
C ALA A 135 -3.54 0.83 1.10
N THR A 136 -3.05 0.29 0.00
CA THR A 136 -2.78 1.05 -1.23
C THR A 136 -3.39 0.41 -2.48
N MET A 137 -3.38 -0.93 -2.56
CA MET A 137 -3.79 -1.65 -3.77
C MET A 137 -5.26 -1.38 -4.15
N ASN A 138 -6.13 -1.17 -3.16
CA ASN A 138 -7.54 -0.88 -3.41
C ASN A 138 -7.78 0.49 -4.04
N LEU A 139 -6.81 1.40 -3.97
CA LEU A 139 -6.88 2.71 -4.61
C LEU A 139 -6.52 2.69 -6.10
N LEU A 140 -5.93 1.60 -6.58
CA LEU A 140 -5.46 1.47 -7.96
C LEU A 140 -6.59 1.00 -8.89
N PRO A 141 -6.93 1.76 -9.94
CA PRO A 141 -7.91 1.32 -10.93
C PRO A 141 -7.46 0.07 -11.70
N ASP A 142 -6.19 -0.02 -12.07
CA ASP A 142 -5.61 -1.19 -12.74
C ASP A 142 -4.60 -1.92 -11.84
N LYS A 143 -5.14 -2.75 -10.92
CA LYS A 143 -4.33 -3.58 -10.03
C LYS A 143 -3.43 -4.56 -10.79
N CYS A 144 -3.89 -5.01 -11.96
CA CYS A 144 -3.12 -5.94 -12.80
C CYS A 144 -1.86 -5.26 -13.36
N ALA A 145 -1.98 -4.00 -13.82
CA ALA A 145 -0.82 -3.21 -14.24
C ALA A 145 0.18 -3.01 -13.10
N ALA A 146 -0.31 -2.65 -11.90
CA ALA A 146 0.55 -2.48 -10.74
C ALA A 146 1.28 -3.78 -10.35
N LEU A 147 0.59 -4.92 -10.32
CA LEU A 147 1.20 -6.21 -10.01
C LEU A 147 2.23 -6.63 -11.08
N ARG A 148 1.99 -6.35 -12.37
CA ARG A 148 2.97 -6.58 -13.44
C ARG A 148 4.21 -5.68 -13.27
N GLU A 149 4.04 -4.43 -12.88
CA GLU A 149 5.15 -3.53 -12.58
C GLU A 149 5.96 -4.01 -11.37
N ILE A 150 5.29 -4.45 -10.29
CA ILE A 150 5.95 -5.11 -9.16
C ILE A 150 6.77 -6.30 -9.65
N ALA A 151 6.16 -7.21 -10.41
CA ALA A 151 6.86 -8.37 -10.97
C ALA A 151 8.04 -7.98 -11.86
N ARG A 152 7.94 -6.89 -12.63
CA ARG A 152 9.01 -6.40 -13.50
C ARG A 152 10.23 -5.90 -12.71
N VAL A 153 9.98 -5.13 -11.62
CA VAL A 153 11.05 -4.45 -10.89
C VAL A 153 11.76 -5.34 -9.87
N VAL A 154 11.09 -6.38 -9.34
CA VAL A 154 11.70 -7.26 -8.34
C VAL A 154 12.68 -8.23 -8.99
N LYS A 155 13.74 -8.57 -8.26
CA LYS A 155 14.71 -9.61 -8.61
C LYS A 155 14.06 -11.01 -8.55
N PRO A 156 14.60 -12.01 -9.24
CA PRO A 156 14.22 -13.41 -8.99
C PRO A 156 14.43 -13.76 -7.51
N GLY A 157 13.44 -14.44 -6.90
CA GLY A 157 13.48 -14.80 -5.49
C GLY A 157 13.22 -13.64 -4.50
N ALA A 158 12.91 -12.43 -4.99
CA ALA A 158 12.51 -11.32 -4.16
C ALA A 158 11.20 -11.61 -3.40
N LYS A 159 11.08 -11.03 -2.21
CA LYS A 159 9.87 -11.11 -1.40
C LYS A 159 9.02 -9.84 -1.57
N ILE A 160 7.72 -10.03 -1.65
CA ILE A 160 6.75 -8.95 -1.76
C ILE A 160 5.72 -9.13 -0.66
N ALA A 161 5.51 -8.12 0.18
CA ALA A 161 4.44 -8.17 1.19
C ALA A 161 3.43 -7.05 0.91
N ILE A 162 2.17 -7.45 0.75
CA ILE A 162 1.04 -6.56 0.48
C ILE A 162 -0.02 -6.80 1.52
N SER A 163 -0.50 -5.74 2.18
CA SER A 163 -1.66 -5.81 3.06
C SER A 163 -2.72 -4.80 2.64
N ASP A 164 -3.97 -5.29 2.59
CA ASP A 164 -5.11 -4.44 2.24
C ASP A 164 -6.43 -5.07 2.74
N ALA A 165 -7.55 -4.37 2.54
CA ALA A 165 -8.88 -4.90 2.77
C ALA A 165 -9.36 -5.75 1.59
N PHE A 166 -10.09 -6.81 1.91
CA PHE A 166 -10.69 -7.72 0.94
C PHE A 166 -12.17 -7.88 1.26
N ARG A 167 -13.03 -7.77 0.23
CA ARG A 167 -14.45 -8.05 0.42
C ARG A 167 -14.71 -9.55 0.52
N THR A 168 -15.70 -9.90 1.32
CA THR A 168 -16.13 -11.30 1.51
C THR A 168 -17.37 -11.65 0.69
N SER A 169 -18.01 -10.67 0.03
CA SER A 169 -19.25 -10.80 -0.74
C SER A 169 -19.17 -10.05 -2.08
N ASN A 170 -20.27 -9.99 -2.79
CA ASN A 170 -20.39 -9.31 -4.10
C ASN A 170 -19.98 -7.81 -4.03
N PRO A 171 -19.62 -7.20 -5.18
CA PRO A 171 -19.29 -5.79 -5.25
C PRO A 171 -20.37 -4.93 -4.60
N MET A 172 -19.93 -3.92 -3.84
CA MET A 172 -20.84 -2.93 -3.30
C MET A 172 -21.17 -1.92 -4.40
N GLU A 173 -22.48 -1.76 -4.68
CA GLU A 173 -22.97 -0.73 -5.58
C GLU A 173 -22.94 0.61 -4.82
N ASP A 174 -22.55 1.69 -5.47
CA ASP A 174 -22.57 3.08 -4.98
C ASP A 174 -21.50 3.53 -3.96
N GLU A 175 -20.41 2.80 -3.77
CA GLU A 175 -19.32 3.24 -2.88
C GLU A 175 -18.31 4.14 -3.60
N SER A 176 -17.75 5.13 -2.88
CA SER A 176 -16.71 5.98 -3.45
C SER A 176 -15.36 5.26 -3.52
N TRP A 177 -14.69 5.38 -4.65
CA TRP A 177 -13.38 4.78 -4.87
C TRP A 177 -12.33 5.31 -3.88
N GLU A 178 -12.44 6.58 -3.54
CA GLU A 178 -11.53 7.27 -2.66
C GLU A 178 -11.56 6.76 -1.20
N GLN A 179 -12.60 6.04 -0.80
CA GLN A 179 -12.72 5.44 0.55
C GLN A 179 -12.04 4.06 0.66
N CYS A 180 -11.34 3.61 -0.37
CA CYS A 180 -10.71 2.28 -0.45
C CYS A 180 -11.72 1.11 -0.46
N ILE A 181 -13.01 1.37 -0.64
CA ILE A 181 -14.08 0.36 -0.60
C ILE A 181 -14.44 -0.11 -2.01
N ALA A 182 -14.76 0.82 -2.93
CA ALA A 182 -15.15 0.49 -4.30
C ALA A 182 -14.07 -0.30 -5.07
N GLY A 183 -12.81 -0.10 -4.71
CA GLY A 183 -11.68 -0.84 -5.27
C GLY A 183 -11.38 -2.17 -4.60
N THR A 184 -12.12 -2.59 -3.55
CA THR A 184 -11.87 -3.87 -2.90
C THR A 184 -12.22 -5.04 -3.82
N ILE A 185 -11.41 -6.09 -3.73
CA ILE A 185 -11.59 -7.35 -4.45
C ILE A 185 -11.64 -8.49 -3.43
N THR A 186 -12.11 -9.64 -3.84
CA THR A 186 -12.02 -10.86 -3.03
C THR A 186 -10.59 -11.39 -3.02
N VAL A 187 -10.27 -12.22 -2.01
CA VAL A 187 -8.97 -12.93 -1.96
C VAL A 187 -8.76 -13.81 -3.20
N GLY A 188 -9.84 -14.42 -3.72
CA GLY A 188 -9.78 -15.22 -4.94
C GLY A 188 -9.40 -14.40 -6.18
N GLU A 189 -10.02 -13.22 -6.37
CA GLU A 189 -9.67 -12.29 -7.45
C GLU A 189 -8.23 -11.80 -7.33
N PHE A 190 -7.79 -11.44 -6.10
CA PHE A 190 -6.41 -11.04 -5.86
C PHE A 190 -5.41 -12.14 -6.22
N SER A 191 -5.69 -13.39 -5.82
CA SER A 191 -4.87 -14.54 -6.18
C SER A 191 -4.74 -14.73 -7.69
N GLN A 192 -5.85 -14.60 -8.44
CA GLN A 192 -5.83 -14.70 -9.90
C GLN A 192 -5.02 -13.58 -10.55
N LEU A 193 -5.15 -12.34 -10.05
CA LEU A 193 -4.36 -11.20 -10.53
C LEU A 193 -2.86 -11.40 -10.26
N CYS A 194 -2.48 -11.89 -9.07
CA CYS A 194 -1.09 -12.23 -8.75
C CYS A 194 -0.55 -13.28 -9.74
N LEU A 195 -1.28 -14.38 -9.94
CA LEU A 195 -0.87 -15.44 -10.88
C LEU A 195 -0.70 -14.91 -12.31
N SER A 196 -1.61 -14.05 -12.77
CA SER A 196 -1.52 -13.43 -14.10
C SER A 196 -0.30 -12.51 -14.27
N ALA A 197 0.24 -11.99 -13.17
CA ALA A 197 1.46 -11.19 -13.13
C ALA A 197 2.73 -12.01 -12.89
N GLY A 198 2.64 -13.35 -12.76
CA GLY A 198 3.76 -14.23 -12.44
C GLY A 198 4.20 -14.15 -10.97
N LEU A 199 3.27 -13.81 -10.08
CA LEU A 199 3.47 -13.74 -8.64
C LEU A 199 2.67 -14.84 -7.94
N PHE A 200 3.25 -15.49 -6.93
CA PHE A 200 2.63 -16.60 -6.21
C PHE A 200 2.48 -16.24 -4.73
N ILE A 201 1.32 -16.52 -4.15
CA ILE A 201 1.08 -16.37 -2.71
C ILE A 201 1.83 -17.49 -1.98
N ALA A 202 2.84 -17.13 -1.20
CA ALA A 202 3.66 -18.05 -0.40
C ALA A 202 3.22 -18.09 1.08
N GLY A 203 2.42 -17.12 1.53
CA GLY A 203 1.90 -17.05 2.89
C GLY A 203 0.90 -15.93 3.07
N GLN A 204 0.15 -16.00 4.16
CA GLN A 204 -0.79 -14.93 4.52
C GLN A 204 -0.95 -14.81 6.04
N VAL A 205 -1.35 -13.62 6.49
CA VAL A 205 -1.74 -13.33 7.88
C VAL A 205 -3.07 -12.60 7.86
N ASP A 206 -4.01 -13.06 8.70
CA ASP A 206 -5.27 -12.35 8.92
C ASP A 206 -5.07 -11.28 10.01
N LEU A 207 -5.34 -10.04 9.67
CA LEU A 207 -5.19 -8.86 10.52
C LEU A 207 -6.53 -8.15 10.76
N THR A 208 -7.65 -8.82 10.44
CA THR A 208 -8.99 -8.26 10.50
C THR A 208 -9.34 -7.73 11.89
N GLN A 209 -9.04 -8.51 12.94
CA GLN A 209 -9.34 -8.11 14.31
C GLN A 209 -8.51 -6.90 14.76
N GLN A 210 -7.23 -6.84 14.37
CA GLN A 210 -6.34 -5.72 14.66
C GLN A 210 -6.87 -4.43 14.02
N VAL A 211 -7.32 -4.49 12.76
CA VAL A 211 -7.90 -3.34 12.08
C VAL A 211 -9.22 -2.93 12.74
N ARG A 212 -10.11 -3.86 13.06
CA ARG A 212 -11.35 -3.57 13.80
C ARG A 212 -11.07 -2.84 15.11
N MET A 213 -10.11 -3.29 15.89
CA MET A 213 -9.69 -2.64 17.14
C MET A 213 -9.15 -1.23 16.90
N LEU A 214 -8.31 -1.03 15.89
CA LEU A 214 -7.75 0.28 15.58
C LEU A 214 -8.83 1.28 15.16
N VAL A 215 -9.80 0.85 14.35
CA VAL A 215 -10.90 1.70 13.91
C VAL A 215 -11.85 2.00 15.07
N SER A 216 -12.27 1.00 15.85
CA SER A 216 -13.16 1.18 17.00
C SER A 216 -12.59 2.10 18.08
N ASN A 217 -11.27 2.13 18.23
CA ASN A 217 -10.56 3.00 19.17
C ASN A 217 -10.15 4.36 18.58
N GLY A 218 -10.62 4.71 17.38
CA GLY A 218 -10.29 5.96 16.69
C GLY A 218 -8.80 6.13 16.34
N LYS A 219 -8.06 5.02 16.27
CA LYS A 219 -6.63 5.03 15.90
C LYS A 219 -6.40 4.92 14.39
N TRP A 220 -7.38 4.42 13.67
CA TRP A 220 -7.45 4.42 12.23
C TRP A 220 -8.81 4.97 11.81
N ASP A 221 -8.80 6.10 11.13
CA ASP A 221 -10.02 6.71 10.61
C ASP A 221 -10.46 5.97 9.34
N TRP A 222 -11.27 4.93 9.53
CA TRP A 222 -11.82 4.10 8.48
C TRP A 222 -13.13 3.45 8.94
N PRO A 223 -14.18 4.26 9.22
CA PRO A 223 -15.44 3.76 9.76
C PRO A 223 -16.14 2.77 8.81
N GLU A 224 -15.94 2.90 7.51
CA GLU A 224 -16.51 2.02 6.49
C GLU A 224 -16.03 0.57 6.64
N PHE A 225 -14.82 0.35 7.16
CA PHE A 225 -14.31 -1.01 7.43
C PHE A 225 -15.18 -1.76 8.46
N LEU A 226 -15.79 -1.05 9.41
CA LEU A 226 -16.69 -1.65 10.40
C LEU A 226 -18.10 -1.84 9.85
N GLN A 227 -18.53 -1.00 8.92
CA GLN A 227 -19.88 -1.03 8.33
C GLN A 227 -20.02 -2.17 7.31
N HIS A 228 -18.93 -2.54 6.66
CA HIS A 228 -18.90 -3.57 5.63
C HIS A 228 -18.23 -4.85 6.14
N ASN A 229 -18.69 -5.98 5.63
CA ASN A 229 -18.10 -7.28 5.99
C ASN A 229 -16.81 -7.51 5.19
N MET A 230 -15.73 -6.90 5.66
CA MET A 230 -14.41 -6.98 5.04
C MET A 230 -13.42 -7.69 5.95
N ASP A 231 -12.48 -8.40 5.31
CA ASP A 231 -11.25 -8.91 5.92
C ASP A 231 -10.11 -7.94 5.65
N TYR A 232 -9.14 -7.87 6.55
CA TYR A 232 -7.84 -7.21 6.29
C TYR A 232 -6.74 -8.26 6.36
N ARG A 233 -6.03 -8.46 5.26
CA ARG A 233 -5.04 -9.52 5.14
C ARG A 233 -3.71 -9.01 4.63
N ALA A 234 -2.63 -9.60 5.14
CA ALA A 234 -1.29 -9.44 4.62
C ALA A 234 -0.88 -10.71 3.87
N PHE A 235 -0.34 -10.56 2.67
CA PHE A 235 0.14 -11.64 1.83
C PHE A 235 1.65 -11.54 1.60
N LEU A 236 2.34 -12.64 1.72
CA LEU A 236 3.69 -12.82 1.18
C LEU A 236 3.58 -13.35 -0.24
N LEU A 237 4.11 -12.61 -1.19
CA LEU A 237 4.21 -13.03 -2.59
C LEU A 237 5.68 -13.27 -2.94
N VAL A 238 5.88 -14.19 -3.86
CA VAL A 238 7.19 -14.47 -4.47
C VAL A 238 7.06 -14.45 -5.97
N ARG A 239 8.14 -14.01 -6.66
CA ARG A 239 8.23 -14.07 -8.10
C ARG A 239 8.83 -15.40 -8.53
N SER A 240 8.23 -16.06 -9.52
CA SER A 240 8.81 -17.21 -10.23
C SER A 240 10.10 -16.86 -10.98
#